data_39d8b00b785a02d8246993c7658ec93b
#
_entry.id   39d8b00b785a02d8246993c7658ec93b
#
_cell.length_a   1.000
_cell.length_b   1.000
_cell.length_c   1.000
_cell.angle_alpha   90.00
_cell.angle_beta   90.00
_cell.angle_gamma   90.00
#
_symmetry.space_group_name_H-M   'P 1'
#
loop_
_entity.id
_entity.type
_entity.pdbx_description
1 polymer ?
#
loop_
_entity_poly.entity_id
_entity_poly.type
_entity_poly.pdbx_seq_one_letter_code
_entity_poly.pdbx_strand_id
1 'polypeptide(L)' 'MEPKNYIVSDIQGEYAILTDLNDNSELFIAMALLPCNIDINTKLHYQNLMYEIVD' A
#
# COMPACT_ATOMS: atom_id res chain seq x y z
N MET A 1 -13.40 -10.89 5.72
CA MET A 1 -12.84 -10.03 4.65
C MET A 1 -11.49 -10.57 4.25
N GLU A 2 -11.27 -10.73 2.96
CA GLU A 2 -10.03 -11.33 2.48
C GLU A 2 -8.86 -10.34 2.58
N PRO A 3 -7.70 -10.80 3.00
CA PRO A 3 -6.51 -9.95 3.00
C PRO A 3 -6.13 -9.56 1.58
N LYS A 4 -5.51 -8.40 1.46
CA LYS A 4 -5.04 -7.90 0.16
C LYS A 4 -3.56 -7.57 0.23
N ASN A 5 -2.90 -7.71 -0.89
CA ASN A 5 -1.49 -7.39 -1.02
C ASN A 5 -1.32 -6.29 -2.04
N TYR A 6 -0.51 -5.31 -1.68
CA TYR A 6 -0.24 -4.15 -2.53
C TYR A 6 1.25 -3.94 -2.69
N ILE A 7 1.61 -3.22 -3.74
CA ILE A 7 2.95 -2.68 -3.88
C ILE A 7 2.83 -1.16 -4.03
N VAL A 8 3.74 -0.42 -3.41
CA VAL A 8 3.78 1.03 -3.57
C VAL A 8 4.35 1.33 -4.96
N SER A 9 3.50 1.82 -5.84
CA SER A 9 3.89 2.11 -7.23
C SER A 9 4.50 3.48 -7.38
N ASP A 10 4.02 4.44 -6.57
CA ASP A 10 4.52 5.80 -6.63
C ASP A 10 4.15 6.53 -5.34
N ILE A 11 4.84 7.64 -5.08
CA ILE A 11 4.55 8.51 -3.95
C ILE A 11 4.48 9.92 -4.50
N GLN A 12 3.36 10.59 -4.27
CA GLN A 12 3.14 11.96 -4.75
C GLN A 12 2.71 12.84 -3.58
N GLY A 13 3.62 13.69 -3.11
CA GLY A 13 3.35 14.56 -1.98
C GLY A 13 2.98 13.76 -0.74
N GLU A 14 1.77 13.94 -0.24
CA GLU A 14 1.29 13.26 0.96
C GLU A 14 0.48 12.00 0.64
N TYR A 15 0.47 11.57 -0.60
CA TYR A 15 -0.28 10.41 -1.05
C TYR A 15 0.62 9.36 -1.66
N ALA A 16 0.25 8.12 -1.48
CA ALA A 16 0.90 6.99 -2.15
C ALA A 16 -0.09 6.34 -3.11
N ILE A 17 0.43 5.83 -4.20
CA ILE A 17 -0.34 5.03 -5.15
C ILE A 17 0.05 3.59 -4.93
N LEU A 18 -0.93 2.77 -4.54
CA LEU A 18 -0.75 1.35 -4.31
C LEU A 18 -1.37 0.58 -5.46
N THR A 19 -0.67 -0.43 -5.93
CA THR A 19 -1.21 -1.35 -6.92
C THR A 19 -1.55 -2.66 -6.25
N ASP A 20 -2.79 -3.11 -6.41
CA ASP A 20 -3.23 -4.41 -5.92
C ASP A 20 -2.51 -5.49 -6.73
N LEU A 21 -1.79 -6.37 -6.04
CA LEU A 21 -1.01 -7.41 -6.72
C LEU A 21 -1.89 -8.52 -7.31
N ASN A 22 -3.15 -8.55 -6.95
CA ASN A 22 -4.07 -9.57 -7.43
C ASN A 22 -4.74 -9.18 -8.75
N ASP A 23 -5.21 -7.94 -8.88
CA ASP A 23 -5.97 -7.50 -10.05
C ASP A 23 -5.38 -6.27 -10.75
N ASN A 24 -4.26 -5.76 -10.27
CA ASN A 24 -3.57 -4.59 -10.82
C ASN A 24 -4.36 -3.28 -10.71
N SER A 25 -5.37 -3.23 -9.86
CA SER A 25 -6.08 -1.97 -9.63
C SER A 25 -5.25 -1.03 -8.80
N GLU A 26 -5.46 0.26 -8.96
CA GLU A 26 -4.72 1.29 -8.23
C GLU A 26 -5.58 1.89 -7.13
N LEU A 27 -4.93 2.20 -6.01
CA LEU A 27 -5.56 2.83 -4.87
C LEU A 27 -4.72 4.02 -4.44
N PHE A 28 -5.34 5.20 -4.34
CA PHE A 28 -4.70 6.39 -3.80
C PHE A 28 -5.00 6.46 -2.32
N ILE A 29 -3.96 6.57 -1.50
CA ILE A 29 -4.13 6.59 -0.05
C ILE A 29 -3.19 7.61 0.57
N ALA A 30 -3.67 8.30 1.60
CA ALA A 30 -2.83 9.23 2.35
C ALA A 30 -1.72 8.48 3.07
N MET A 31 -0.50 8.98 2.97
CA MET A 31 0.64 8.33 3.61
C MET A 31 0.51 8.28 5.13
N ALA A 32 -0.28 9.18 5.70
CA ALA A 32 -0.53 9.16 7.14
C ALA A 32 -1.24 7.87 7.61
N LEU A 33 -1.88 7.16 6.70
CA LEU A 33 -2.56 5.90 7.01
C LEU A 33 -1.67 4.68 6.81
N LEU A 34 -0.44 4.88 6.38
CA LEU A 34 0.50 3.82 6.06
C LEU A 34 1.65 3.80 7.08
N PRO A 35 2.37 2.68 7.18
CA PRO A 35 3.58 2.64 8.01
C PRO A 35 4.60 3.70 7.61
N CYS A 36 5.41 4.13 8.56
CA CYS A 36 6.30 5.28 8.39
C CYS A 36 7.44 5.06 7.40
N ASN A 37 7.86 3.84 7.19
CA ASN A 37 9.08 3.53 6.45
C ASN A 37 8.80 2.98 5.06
N ILE A 38 7.72 3.41 4.42
CA ILE A 38 7.42 2.96 3.07
C ILE A 38 8.20 3.75 2.04
N ASP A 39 8.44 3.12 0.91
CA ASP A 39 9.09 3.72 -0.24
C ASP A 39 8.51 3.07 -1.50
N ILE A 40 8.91 3.57 -2.66
CA ILE A 40 8.50 2.97 -3.92
C ILE A 40 8.99 1.52 -3.95
N ASN A 41 8.14 0.61 -4.42
CA ASN A 41 8.35 -0.83 -4.46
C ASN A 41 8.24 -1.55 -3.11
N THR A 42 7.86 -0.85 -2.05
CA THR A 42 7.56 -1.50 -0.78
C THR A 42 6.29 -2.33 -0.93
N LYS A 43 6.31 -3.55 -0.46
CA LYS A 43 5.13 -4.42 -0.47
C LYS A 43 4.38 -4.28 0.84
N LEU A 44 3.07 -4.17 0.73
CA LEU A 44 2.18 -3.98 1.86
C LEU A 44 1.15 -5.09 1.89
N HIS A 45 0.81 -5.52 3.09
CA HIS A 45 -0.27 -6.47 3.34
C HIS A 45 -1.38 -5.75 4.09
N TYR A 46 -2.59 -5.83 3.58
CA TYR A 46 -3.76 -5.21 4.20
C TYR A 46 -4.63 -6.29 4.81
N GLN A 47 -4.82 -6.21 6.12
CA GLN A 47 -5.64 -7.15 6.86
C GLN A 47 -6.13 -6.46 8.14
N ASN A 48 -7.37 -6.73 8.52
CA ASN A 48 -7.96 -6.16 9.74
C ASN A 48 -7.88 -4.63 9.79
N LEU A 49 -8.12 -3.98 8.66
CA LEU A 49 -8.10 -2.52 8.52
C LEU A 49 -6.72 -1.91 8.77
N MET A 50 -5.67 -2.69 8.65
CA MET A 50 -4.29 -2.22 8.87
C MET A 50 -3.40 -2.61 7.70
N TYR A 51 -2.47 -1.71 7.39
CA TYR A 51 -1.43 -1.96 6.39
C TYR A 51 -0.13 -2.30 7.09
N GLU A 52 0.51 -3.37 6.66
CA GLU A 52 1.79 -3.81 7.22
C GLU A 52 2.82 -3.98 6.10
N ILE A 53 4.06 -3.58 6.37
CA ILE A 53 5.15 -3.80 5.44
C ILE A 53 5.53 -5.27 5.46
N VAL A 54 5.61 -5.88 4.28
CA VAL A 54 6.08 -7.25 4.13
C VAL A 54 7.24 -7.27 3.14
N ASP A 55 8.26 -7.98 3.48
CA ASP A 55 9.44 -8.13 2.62
C ASP A 55 9.50 -9.52 2.04
#